data_7de59f924949273d954ed2dd34771bae
#
_entry.id   7de59f924949273d954ed2dd34771bae
#
_cell.length_a   1.000
_cell.length_b   1.000
_cell.length_c   1.000
_cell.angle_alpha   90.00
_cell.angle_beta   90.00
_cell.angle_gamma   90.00
#
_symmetry.space_group_name_H-M   'P 1'
#
loop_
_entity.id
_entity.type
_entity.pdbx_description
1 polymer ?
#
loop_
_entity_poly.entity_id
_entity_poly.type
_entity_poly.pdbx_seq_one_letter_code
_entity_poly.pdbx_strand_id
1 'polypeptide(L)'
;MLNIAFCDDDKEILNQLQNLLDQYRKDKNVSIQCLAFQSPMELLAQIEAGVRFDILFLDVIMPGENGIHVAGEIRQYDETMKIIFLTSSAEFAVQSYTVGAYFYQLKPIWAESFFRLMDAVTSECEKEQENALVLCCKSGITRINLSKLEYCEVIGRTLTFHLENGQVLESSGSLDELSSQLAPYHNFLRPHRSFLINMESVSYTHLTLPTNSLV
;
A
#
# COMPACT_ATOMS: atom_id res chain seq x y z
N MET A 1 -6.77 -12.10 1.74
CA MET A 1 -7.74 -11.68 2.78
C MET A 1 -7.44 -10.23 3.09
N LEU A 2 -8.41 -9.34 2.90
CA LEU A 2 -8.24 -7.90 3.11
C LEU A 2 -8.68 -7.49 4.51
N ASN A 3 -7.95 -6.55 5.12
CA ASN A 3 -8.26 -5.96 6.42
C ASN A 3 -8.72 -4.52 6.22
N ILE A 4 -9.93 -4.21 6.64
CA ILE A 4 -10.54 -2.89 6.51
C ILE A 4 -10.74 -2.27 7.88
N ALA A 5 -10.48 -0.97 8.00
CA ALA A 5 -10.86 -0.18 9.15
C ALA A 5 -11.92 0.85 8.77
N PHE A 6 -12.89 1.05 9.65
CA PHE A 6 -13.82 2.18 9.63
C PHE A 6 -13.54 3.06 10.84
N CYS A 7 -13.45 4.37 10.67
CA CYS A 7 -13.29 5.32 11.76
C CYS A 7 -14.22 6.52 11.56
N ASP A 8 -15.20 6.64 12.43
CA ASP A 8 -16.26 7.66 12.42
C ASP A 8 -16.84 7.78 13.83
N ASP A 9 -17.05 8.97 14.35
CA ASP A 9 -17.63 9.16 15.68
C ASP A 9 -19.13 8.84 15.71
N ASP A 10 -19.79 8.87 14.54
CA ASP A 10 -21.19 8.49 14.40
C ASP A 10 -21.35 6.97 14.25
N LYS A 11 -21.91 6.38 15.30
CA LYS A 11 -22.19 4.94 15.37
C LYS A 11 -23.17 4.45 14.30
N GLU A 12 -24.10 5.33 13.85
CA GLU A 12 -25.08 4.97 12.82
C GLU A 12 -24.38 4.82 11.47
N ILE A 13 -23.40 5.68 11.18
CA ILE A 13 -22.55 5.58 9.98
C ILE A 13 -21.72 4.30 10.02
N LEU A 14 -21.09 3.98 11.14
CA LEU A 14 -20.33 2.73 11.29
C LEU A 14 -21.21 1.50 11.05
N ASN A 15 -22.43 1.48 11.59
CA ASN A 15 -23.39 0.40 11.36
C ASN A 15 -23.83 0.32 9.88
N GLN A 16 -24.04 1.47 9.24
CA GLN A 16 -24.37 1.52 7.81
C GLN A 16 -23.23 0.94 6.96
N LEU A 17 -21.98 1.36 7.21
CA LEU A 17 -20.80 0.85 6.52
C LEU A 17 -20.63 -0.66 6.73
N GLN A 18 -20.84 -1.14 7.95
CA GLN A 18 -20.75 -2.57 8.26
C GLN A 18 -21.81 -3.37 7.47
N ASN A 19 -23.04 -2.87 7.41
CA ASN A 19 -24.11 -3.52 6.64
C ASN A 19 -23.81 -3.55 5.14
N LEU A 20 -23.29 -2.44 4.59
CA LEU A 20 -22.88 -2.37 3.18
C LEU A 20 -21.73 -3.33 2.88
N LEU A 21 -20.76 -3.42 3.78
CA LEU A 21 -19.63 -4.35 3.64
C LEU A 21 -20.09 -5.81 3.71
N ASP A 22 -21.03 -6.13 4.58
CA ASP A 22 -21.58 -7.48 4.71
C ASP A 22 -22.38 -7.90 3.47
N GLN A 23 -23.10 -6.97 2.84
CA GLN A 23 -23.73 -7.19 1.53
C GLN A 23 -22.68 -7.42 0.45
N TYR A 24 -21.66 -6.57 0.38
CA TYR A 24 -20.56 -6.70 -0.57
C TYR A 24 -19.84 -8.04 -0.46
N ARG A 25 -19.53 -8.48 0.77
CA ARG A 25 -18.90 -9.79 1.03
C ARG A 25 -19.72 -10.95 0.46
N LYS A 26 -21.05 -10.91 0.65
CA LYS A 26 -21.97 -11.94 0.16
C LYS A 26 -22.05 -11.94 -1.36
N ASP A 27 -22.19 -10.76 -1.96
CA ASP A 27 -22.37 -10.63 -3.41
C ASP A 27 -21.11 -11.00 -4.19
N LYS A 28 -19.93 -10.67 -3.67
CA LYS A 28 -18.64 -10.92 -4.33
C LYS A 28 -17.94 -12.19 -3.86
N ASN A 29 -18.45 -12.85 -2.81
CA ASN A 29 -17.81 -14.02 -2.16
C ASN A 29 -16.34 -13.78 -1.79
N VAL A 30 -16.04 -12.58 -1.23
CA VAL A 30 -14.70 -12.16 -0.83
C VAL A 30 -14.48 -12.28 0.68
N SER A 31 -13.25 -12.64 1.07
CA SER A 31 -12.85 -12.71 2.47
C SER A 31 -12.26 -11.36 2.91
N ILE A 32 -13.01 -10.61 3.70
CA ILE A 32 -12.62 -9.32 4.24
C ILE A 32 -12.83 -9.33 5.76
N GLN A 33 -11.85 -8.90 6.53
CA GLN A 33 -12.02 -8.58 7.96
C GLN A 33 -12.23 -7.07 8.11
N CYS A 34 -13.02 -6.68 9.11
CA CYS A 34 -13.28 -5.28 9.37
C CYS A 34 -13.25 -5.00 10.87
N LEU A 35 -12.61 -3.89 11.25
CA LEU A 35 -12.68 -3.29 12.57
C LEU A 35 -13.29 -1.89 12.45
N ALA A 36 -14.15 -1.52 13.41
CA ALA A 36 -14.78 -0.21 13.47
C ALA A 36 -14.32 0.53 14.73
N PHE A 37 -13.97 1.79 14.58
CA PHE A 37 -13.46 2.67 15.62
C PHE A 37 -14.33 3.91 15.72
N GLN A 38 -14.74 4.29 16.92
CA GLN A 38 -15.42 5.57 17.16
C GLN A 38 -14.47 6.70 17.53
N SER A 39 -13.20 6.38 17.71
CA SER A 39 -12.15 7.34 18.06
C SER A 39 -10.91 7.13 17.21
N PRO A 40 -10.36 8.20 16.61
CA PRO A 40 -9.07 8.14 15.90
C PRO A 40 -7.93 7.64 16.79
N MET A 41 -7.95 7.95 18.09
CA MET A 41 -6.92 7.50 19.02
C MET A 41 -6.90 5.98 19.18
N GLU A 42 -8.09 5.34 19.19
CA GLU A 42 -8.18 3.88 19.23
C GLU A 42 -7.61 3.24 17.95
N LEU A 43 -7.91 3.83 16.79
CA LEU A 43 -7.35 3.40 15.50
C LEU A 43 -5.82 3.53 15.48
N LEU A 44 -5.30 4.70 15.88
CA LEU A 44 -3.85 4.95 15.93
C LEU A 44 -3.15 3.98 16.89
N ALA A 45 -3.70 3.73 18.07
CA ALA A 45 -3.14 2.77 19.02
C ALA A 45 -3.05 1.35 18.44
N GLN A 46 -4.02 0.92 17.63
CA GLN A 46 -3.96 -0.38 16.95
C GLN A 46 -2.86 -0.41 15.88
N ILE A 47 -2.71 0.67 15.10
CA ILE A 47 -1.68 0.79 14.06
C ILE A 47 -0.28 0.80 14.71
N GLU A 48 -0.10 1.55 15.80
CA GLU A 48 1.14 1.59 16.59
C GLU A 48 1.49 0.22 17.20
N ALA A 49 0.47 -0.52 17.62
CA ALA A 49 0.63 -1.90 18.11
C ALA A 49 0.98 -2.91 16.99
N GLY A 50 1.08 -2.46 15.74
CA GLY A 50 1.48 -3.27 14.58
C GLY A 50 0.32 -3.91 13.81
N VAL A 51 -0.94 -3.57 14.13
CA VAL A 51 -2.08 -4.00 13.32
C VAL A 51 -2.01 -3.29 11.96
N ARG A 52 -2.21 -4.04 10.86
CA ARG A 52 -2.17 -3.51 9.50
C ARG A 52 -3.55 -3.60 8.85
N PHE A 53 -3.92 -2.52 8.20
CA PHE A 53 -5.14 -2.42 7.40
C PHE A 53 -4.75 -2.13 5.94
N ASP A 54 -5.44 -2.78 5.01
CA ASP A 54 -5.26 -2.54 3.58
C ASP A 54 -6.06 -1.29 3.15
N ILE A 55 -7.24 -1.10 3.75
CA ILE A 55 -8.16 -0.01 3.41
C ILE A 55 -8.67 0.63 4.71
N LEU A 56 -8.69 1.95 4.76
CA LEU A 56 -9.26 2.74 5.84
C LEU A 56 -10.32 3.70 5.29
N PHE A 57 -11.53 3.60 5.82
CA PHE A 57 -12.56 4.63 5.66
C PHE A 57 -12.52 5.53 6.89
N LEU A 58 -12.29 6.82 6.69
CA LEU A 58 -12.02 7.78 7.77
C LEU A 58 -12.88 9.03 7.61
N ASP A 59 -13.65 9.38 8.63
CA ASP A 59 -14.29 10.71 8.63
C ASP A 59 -13.25 11.80 8.82
N VAL A 60 -13.49 12.95 8.19
CA VAL A 60 -12.65 14.14 8.32
C VAL A 60 -13.06 14.95 9.56
N ILE A 61 -14.35 15.00 9.85
CA ILE A 61 -14.92 15.85 10.90
C ILE A 61 -15.32 14.98 12.09
N MET A 62 -14.43 14.90 13.08
CA MET A 62 -14.69 14.19 14.33
C MET A 62 -14.46 15.12 15.52
N PRO A 63 -15.15 14.94 16.65
CA PRO A 63 -14.98 15.79 17.83
C PRO A 63 -13.54 15.79 18.35
N GLY A 64 -12.92 16.98 18.35
CA GLY A 64 -11.56 17.18 18.84
C GLY A 64 -10.42 16.78 17.88
N GLU A 65 -10.73 16.15 16.76
CA GLU A 65 -9.72 15.66 15.80
C GLU A 65 -10.13 15.93 14.34
N ASN A 66 -9.13 16.19 13.50
CA ASN A 66 -9.31 16.31 12.07
C ASN A 66 -8.77 15.07 11.37
N GLY A 67 -9.63 14.35 10.64
CA GLY A 67 -9.26 13.11 9.95
C GLY A 67 -8.08 13.26 8.97
N ILE A 68 -7.88 14.44 8.37
CA ILE A 68 -6.69 14.70 7.53
C ILE A 68 -5.40 14.64 8.38
N HIS A 69 -5.44 15.18 9.59
CA HIS A 69 -4.31 15.15 10.51
C HIS A 69 -4.00 13.72 10.95
N VAL A 70 -5.04 12.99 11.32
CA VAL A 70 -4.96 11.55 11.66
C VAL A 70 -4.36 10.74 10.52
N ALA A 71 -4.80 11.00 9.27
CA ALA A 71 -4.22 10.35 8.09
C ALA A 71 -2.73 10.68 7.92
N GLY A 72 -2.32 11.91 8.21
CA GLY A 72 -0.91 12.33 8.21
C GLY A 72 -0.06 11.57 9.23
N GLU A 73 -0.60 11.30 10.42
CA GLU A 73 0.06 10.47 11.44
C GLU A 73 0.14 9.00 10.98
N ILE A 74 -0.94 8.45 10.41
CA ILE A 74 -0.96 7.09 9.88
C ILE A 74 0.11 6.90 8.81
N ARG A 75 0.35 7.90 7.95
CA ARG A 75 1.38 7.84 6.90
C ARG A 75 2.81 7.69 7.43
N GLN A 76 3.06 8.03 8.69
CA GLN A 76 4.36 7.77 9.33
C GLN A 76 4.59 6.27 9.61
N TYR A 77 3.51 5.49 9.73
CA TYR A 77 3.55 4.05 9.99
C TYR A 77 3.25 3.20 8.76
N ASP A 78 2.41 3.70 7.84
CA ASP A 78 1.97 2.98 6.64
C ASP A 78 1.69 3.94 5.48
N GLU A 79 2.59 3.93 4.49
CA GLU A 79 2.45 4.71 3.26
C GLU A 79 1.52 4.04 2.23
N THR A 80 1.24 2.74 2.39
CA THR A 80 0.57 1.91 1.37
C THR A 80 -0.93 1.77 1.60
N MET A 81 -1.40 1.94 2.84
CA MET A 81 -2.81 1.86 3.20
C MET A 81 -3.66 2.77 2.31
N LYS A 82 -4.72 2.23 1.73
CA LYS A 82 -5.68 3.01 0.92
C LYS A 82 -6.61 3.79 1.84
N ILE A 83 -6.38 5.09 2.01
CA ILE A 83 -7.22 5.96 2.83
C ILE A 83 -8.34 6.56 1.99
N ILE A 84 -9.57 6.30 2.38
CA ILE A 84 -10.80 6.80 1.77
C ILE A 84 -11.48 7.70 2.79
N PHE A 85 -11.58 8.98 2.49
CA PHE A 85 -12.31 9.89 3.35
C PHE A 85 -13.82 9.81 3.09
N LEU A 86 -14.59 9.70 4.16
CA LEU A 86 -16.04 9.78 4.17
C LEU A 86 -16.47 10.94 5.04
N THR A 87 -17.03 12.00 4.49
CA THR A 87 -17.32 13.21 5.26
C THR A 87 -18.53 13.98 4.73
N SER A 88 -19.12 14.80 5.57
CA SER A 88 -20.19 15.75 5.17
C SER A 88 -19.67 17.04 4.55
N SER A 89 -18.37 17.36 4.62
CA SER A 89 -17.80 18.59 4.07
C SER A 89 -16.98 18.33 2.81
N ALA A 90 -17.13 19.20 1.80
CA ALA A 90 -16.28 19.20 0.60
C ALA A 90 -15.00 20.05 0.77
N GLU A 91 -14.89 20.83 1.85
CA GLU A 91 -13.82 21.83 2.04
C GLU A 91 -12.42 21.22 2.14
N PHE A 92 -12.34 19.98 2.64
CA PHE A 92 -11.06 19.30 2.87
C PHE A 92 -10.60 18.45 1.69
N ALA A 93 -11.35 18.42 0.58
CA ALA A 93 -11.02 17.58 -0.58
C ALA A 93 -9.63 17.89 -1.16
N VAL A 94 -9.22 19.17 -1.22
CA VAL A 94 -7.89 19.56 -1.69
C VAL A 94 -6.79 19.10 -0.72
N GLN A 95 -7.06 19.22 0.59
CA GLN A 95 -6.09 18.81 1.61
C GLN A 95 -5.89 17.29 1.65
N SER A 96 -6.91 16.50 1.27
CA SER A 96 -6.79 15.04 1.25
C SER A 96 -5.68 14.53 0.32
N TYR A 97 -5.32 15.28 -0.73
CA TYR A 97 -4.20 14.95 -1.61
C TYR A 97 -2.84 15.00 -0.91
N THR A 98 -2.68 15.86 0.11
CA THR A 98 -1.39 15.99 0.82
C THR A 98 -1.02 14.75 1.63
N VAL A 99 -2.02 13.94 1.99
CA VAL A 99 -1.85 12.68 2.73
C VAL A 99 -1.99 11.45 1.84
N GLY A 100 -1.99 11.62 0.51
CA GLY A 100 -2.12 10.54 -0.44
C GLY A 100 -3.43 9.77 -0.26
N ALA A 101 -4.56 10.50 -0.12
CA ALA A 101 -5.88 9.86 -0.07
C ALA A 101 -6.17 9.10 -1.36
N TYR A 102 -6.67 7.89 -1.23
CA TYR A 102 -7.12 7.09 -2.38
C TYR A 102 -8.40 7.67 -2.99
N PHE A 103 -9.35 8.06 -2.13
CA PHE A 103 -10.63 8.64 -2.56
C PHE A 103 -11.21 9.57 -1.51
N TYR A 104 -12.07 10.50 -1.96
CA TYR A 104 -12.81 11.41 -1.11
C TYR A 104 -14.29 11.32 -1.44
N GLN A 105 -15.10 10.79 -0.52
CA GLN A 105 -16.51 10.52 -0.71
C GLN A 105 -17.34 11.41 0.22
N LEU A 106 -18.31 12.14 -0.33
CA LEU A 106 -19.28 12.88 0.48
C LEU A 106 -20.37 11.95 1.02
N LYS A 107 -20.76 12.16 2.27
CA LYS A 107 -21.98 11.60 2.85
C LYS A 107 -23.21 12.28 2.21
N PRO A 108 -24.34 11.59 1.98
CA PRO A 108 -24.65 10.22 2.38
C PRO A 108 -24.01 9.16 1.48
N ILE A 109 -23.77 7.98 2.05
CA ILE A 109 -23.14 6.85 1.35
C ILE A 109 -24.24 5.99 0.74
N TRP A 110 -24.26 5.94 -0.60
CA TRP A 110 -25.20 5.10 -1.34
C TRP A 110 -24.56 3.73 -1.64
N ALA A 111 -25.34 2.66 -1.55
CA ALA A 111 -24.86 1.31 -1.76
C ALA A 111 -24.13 1.14 -3.11
N GLU A 112 -24.68 1.70 -4.18
CA GLU A 112 -24.09 1.61 -5.53
C GLU A 112 -22.72 2.29 -5.61
N SER A 113 -22.56 3.48 -5.01
CA SER A 113 -21.28 4.20 -4.99
C SER A 113 -20.26 3.49 -4.10
N PHE A 114 -20.69 2.95 -2.96
CA PHE A 114 -19.85 2.16 -2.07
C PHE A 114 -19.34 0.90 -2.77
N PHE A 115 -20.21 0.14 -3.46
CA PHE A 115 -19.81 -1.08 -4.13
C PHE A 115 -18.85 -0.83 -5.29
N ARG A 116 -19.08 0.23 -6.09
CA ARG A 116 -18.13 0.63 -7.15
C ARG A 116 -16.76 1.01 -6.57
N LEU A 117 -16.75 1.75 -5.48
CA LEU A 117 -15.51 2.13 -4.80
C LEU A 117 -14.80 0.91 -4.24
N MET A 118 -15.53 0.00 -3.61
CA MET A 118 -14.99 -1.27 -3.12
C MET A 118 -14.41 -2.13 -4.25
N ASP A 119 -15.11 -2.26 -5.39
CA ASP A 119 -14.60 -3.01 -6.55
C ASP A 119 -13.26 -2.42 -7.05
N ALA A 120 -13.17 -1.09 -7.12
CA ALA A 120 -11.95 -0.41 -7.56
C ALA A 120 -10.79 -0.62 -6.58
N VAL A 121 -11.01 -0.33 -5.29
CA VAL A 121 -9.93 -0.38 -4.29
C VAL A 121 -9.49 -1.81 -3.99
N THR A 122 -10.40 -2.80 -3.97
CA THR A 122 -10.04 -4.20 -3.75
C THR A 122 -9.24 -4.77 -4.93
N SER A 123 -9.64 -4.45 -6.17
CA SER A 123 -8.87 -4.85 -7.37
C SER A 123 -7.46 -4.27 -7.36
N GLU A 124 -7.28 -3.04 -6.88
CA GLU A 124 -5.94 -2.44 -6.76
C GLU A 124 -5.12 -3.11 -5.67
N CYS A 125 -5.70 -3.36 -4.49
CA CYS A 125 -5.03 -4.11 -3.43
C CYS A 125 -4.62 -5.53 -3.88
N GLU A 126 -5.47 -6.22 -4.66
CA GLU A 126 -5.15 -7.54 -5.21
C GLU A 126 -3.97 -7.48 -6.19
N LYS A 127 -3.97 -6.53 -7.11
CA LYS A 127 -2.84 -6.32 -8.05
C LYS A 127 -1.53 -6.00 -7.30
N GLU A 128 -1.59 -5.16 -6.28
CA GLU A 128 -0.42 -4.88 -5.43
C GLU A 128 0.04 -6.13 -4.67
N GLN A 129 -0.90 -7.00 -4.30
CA GLN A 129 -0.58 -8.28 -3.68
C GLN A 129 0.05 -9.28 -4.66
N GLU A 130 -0.41 -9.37 -5.86
CA GLU A 130 0.17 -10.20 -6.91
C GLU A 130 1.57 -9.71 -7.31
N ASN A 131 1.75 -8.40 -7.35
CA ASN A 131 3.02 -7.75 -7.70
C ASN A 131 3.98 -7.61 -6.51
N ALA A 132 4.00 -8.56 -5.60
CA ALA A 132 4.90 -8.50 -4.45
C ALA A 132 5.91 -9.66 -4.43
N LEU A 133 7.14 -9.34 -4.11
CA LEU A 133 8.23 -10.29 -3.90
C LEU A 133 8.45 -10.51 -2.40
N VAL A 134 8.50 -11.76 -1.98
CA VAL A 134 8.79 -12.14 -0.59
C VAL A 134 10.27 -12.43 -0.47
N LEU A 135 10.97 -11.69 0.39
CA LEU A 135 12.39 -11.82 0.66
C LEU A 135 12.64 -12.40 2.04
N CYS A 136 13.56 -13.35 2.12
CA CYS A 136 14.11 -13.86 3.38
C CYS A 136 15.37 -13.05 3.74
N CYS A 137 15.17 -11.95 4.47
CA CYS A 137 16.24 -11.08 4.94
C CYS A 137 16.83 -11.59 6.28
N LYS A 138 18.02 -11.10 6.67
CA LYS A 138 18.59 -11.40 7.99
C LYS A 138 17.71 -10.96 9.15
N SER A 139 16.90 -9.92 8.95
CA SER A 139 15.95 -9.37 9.92
C SER A 139 14.61 -10.10 9.97
N GLY A 140 14.38 -11.08 9.10
CA GLY A 140 13.13 -11.82 8.97
C GLY A 140 12.58 -11.86 7.54
N ILE A 141 11.30 -12.17 7.41
CA ILE A 141 10.62 -12.20 6.11
C ILE A 141 10.09 -10.79 5.81
N THR A 142 10.50 -10.24 4.69
CA THR A 142 10.05 -8.93 4.21
C THR A 142 9.33 -9.11 2.86
N ARG A 143 8.22 -8.39 2.68
CA ARG A 143 7.49 -8.32 1.43
C ARG A 143 7.73 -6.95 0.79
N ILE A 144 8.16 -6.94 -0.46
CA ILE A 144 8.36 -5.72 -1.24
C ILE A 144 7.41 -5.70 -2.43
N ASN A 145 6.88 -4.54 -2.74
CA ASN A 145 6.11 -4.33 -3.96
C ASN A 145 7.09 -4.17 -5.13
N LEU A 146 6.89 -4.95 -6.20
CA LEU A 146 7.75 -4.94 -7.38
C LEU A 146 7.73 -3.59 -8.11
N SER A 147 6.65 -2.82 -8.02
CA SER A 147 6.59 -1.47 -8.60
C SER A 147 7.54 -0.48 -7.90
N LYS A 148 7.88 -0.74 -6.64
CA LYS A 148 8.82 0.07 -5.85
C LYS A 148 10.28 -0.42 -5.94
N LEU A 149 10.53 -1.54 -6.61
CA LEU A 149 11.86 -2.07 -6.81
C LEU A 149 12.51 -1.35 -8.01
N GLU A 150 13.58 -0.60 -7.76
CA GLU A 150 14.34 0.06 -8.83
C GLU A 150 15.29 -0.94 -9.52
N TYR A 151 16.13 -1.59 -8.73
CA TYR A 151 17.04 -2.62 -9.23
C TYR A 151 17.48 -3.56 -8.12
N CYS A 152 18.00 -4.70 -8.56
CA CYS A 152 18.67 -5.66 -7.68
C CYS A 152 20.07 -5.91 -8.22
N GLU A 153 21.06 -5.89 -7.34
CA GLU A 153 22.43 -6.30 -7.66
C GLU A 153 22.85 -7.53 -6.85
N VAL A 154 23.80 -8.30 -7.40
CA VAL A 154 24.41 -9.41 -6.67
C VAL A 154 25.86 -9.10 -6.34
N ILE A 155 26.19 -9.18 -5.06
CA ILE A 155 27.55 -9.06 -4.53
C ILE A 155 27.90 -10.37 -3.82
N GLY A 156 28.73 -11.17 -4.45
CA GLY A 156 29.05 -12.51 -3.95
C GLY A 156 27.85 -13.46 -4.01
N ARG A 157 27.23 -13.74 -2.86
CA ARG A 157 26.03 -14.59 -2.72
C ARG A 157 24.84 -13.83 -2.11
N THR A 158 24.95 -12.51 -2.04
CA THR A 158 23.92 -11.65 -1.47
C THR A 158 23.26 -10.87 -2.60
N LEU A 159 21.94 -10.93 -2.65
CA LEU A 159 21.11 -10.06 -3.45
C LEU A 159 20.82 -8.80 -2.66
N THR A 160 21.10 -7.65 -3.25
CA THR A 160 20.83 -6.33 -2.68
C THR A 160 19.76 -5.65 -3.51
N PHE A 161 18.61 -5.40 -2.90
CA PHE A 161 17.44 -4.80 -3.51
C PHE A 161 17.40 -3.31 -3.16
N HIS A 162 17.32 -2.45 -4.17
CA HIS A 162 17.24 -0.99 -4.04
C HIS A 162 15.83 -0.54 -4.37
N LEU A 163 15.18 0.16 -3.43
CA LEU A 163 13.80 0.63 -3.53
C LEU A 163 13.74 2.14 -3.77
N GLU A 164 12.67 2.62 -4.41
CA GLU A 164 12.44 4.04 -4.75
C GLU A 164 12.55 5.00 -3.56
N ASN A 165 12.18 4.54 -2.37
CA ASN A 165 12.29 5.34 -1.13
C ASN A 165 13.71 5.40 -0.55
N GLY A 166 14.71 4.87 -1.28
CA GLY A 166 16.11 4.77 -0.82
C GLY A 166 16.37 3.63 0.15
N GLN A 167 15.38 2.81 0.48
CA GLN A 167 15.57 1.63 1.32
C GLN A 167 16.36 0.57 0.57
N VAL A 168 17.30 -0.07 1.26
CA VAL A 168 18.12 -1.17 0.74
C VAL A 168 17.87 -2.40 1.59
N LEU A 169 17.56 -3.52 0.93
CA LEU A 169 17.31 -4.81 1.58
C LEU A 169 18.27 -5.86 1.04
N GLU A 170 18.75 -6.71 1.94
CA GLU A 170 19.64 -7.81 1.60
C GLU A 170 18.96 -9.16 1.83
N SER A 171 19.06 -10.04 0.83
CA SER A 171 18.60 -11.43 0.92
C SER A 171 19.65 -12.37 0.33
N SER A 172 19.72 -13.58 0.87
CA SER A 172 20.50 -14.64 0.25
C SER A 172 19.74 -15.21 -0.96
N GLY A 173 20.43 -15.45 -2.07
CA GLY A 173 19.81 -15.99 -3.25
C GLY A 173 20.66 -15.89 -4.50
N SER A 174 20.07 -16.28 -5.62
CA SER A 174 20.69 -16.24 -6.95
C SER A 174 19.93 -15.28 -7.83
N LEU A 175 20.66 -14.46 -8.59
CA LEU A 175 20.04 -13.55 -9.57
C LEU A 175 19.35 -14.33 -10.71
N ASP A 176 19.78 -15.56 -10.98
CA ASP A 176 19.16 -16.43 -11.97
C ASP A 176 17.76 -16.87 -11.52
N GLU A 177 17.62 -17.27 -10.24
CA GLU A 177 16.32 -17.61 -9.62
C GLU A 177 15.40 -16.40 -9.59
N LEU A 178 15.91 -15.23 -9.15
CA LEU A 178 15.15 -13.99 -9.13
C LEU A 178 14.69 -13.60 -10.54
N SER A 179 15.57 -13.67 -11.53
CA SER A 179 15.23 -13.39 -12.92
C SER A 179 14.15 -14.33 -13.46
N SER A 180 14.18 -15.61 -13.06
CA SER A 180 13.15 -16.58 -13.43
C SER A 180 11.81 -16.30 -12.74
N GLN A 181 11.81 -15.88 -11.49
CA GLN A 181 10.60 -15.47 -10.77
C GLN A 181 9.97 -14.21 -11.38
N LEU A 182 10.80 -13.27 -11.85
CA LEU A 182 10.36 -12.01 -12.43
C LEU A 182 10.12 -12.08 -13.96
N ALA A 183 10.35 -13.24 -14.59
CA ALA A 183 10.10 -13.44 -16.02
C ALA A 183 8.65 -13.11 -16.49
N PRO A 184 7.58 -13.29 -15.68
CA PRO A 184 6.24 -12.87 -16.04
C PRO A 184 6.06 -11.35 -16.13
N TYR A 185 6.95 -10.57 -15.51
CA TYR A 185 6.88 -9.11 -15.45
C TYR A 185 7.78 -8.53 -16.53
N HIS A 186 7.18 -7.94 -17.56
CA HIS A 186 7.91 -7.43 -18.76
C HIS A 186 8.77 -6.20 -18.50
N ASN A 187 8.59 -5.55 -17.35
CA ASN A 187 9.34 -4.37 -16.96
C ASN A 187 10.71 -4.69 -16.33
N PHE A 188 11.01 -5.96 -16.02
CA PHE A 188 12.31 -6.35 -15.49
C PHE A 188 13.26 -6.82 -16.58
N LEU A 189 14.43 -6.18 -16.66
CA LEU A 189 15.49 -6.49 -17.59
C LEU A 189 16.77 -6.86 -16.85
N ARG A 190 17.47 -7.89 -17.35
CA ARG A 190 18.80 -8.27 -16.85
C ARG A 190 19.88 -7.84 -17.83
N PRO A 191 20.42 -6.60 -17.73
CA PRO A 191 21.43 -6.09 -18.65
C PRO A 191 22.81 -6.70 -18.42
N HIS A 192 23.07 -7.23 -17.23
CA HIS A 192 24.35 -7.81 -16.83
C HIS A 192 24.15 -9.00 -15.91
N ARG A 193 25.17 -9.88 -15.81
CA ARG A 193 25.12 -11.05 -14.90
C ARG A 193 24.91 -10.70 -13.42
N SER A 194 25.22 -9.47 -13.03
CA SER A 194 25.16 -9.00 -11.64
C SER A 194 24.02 -8.01 -11.37
N PHE A 195 23.22 -7.64 -12.37
CA PHE A 195 22.18 -6.63 -12.25
C PHE A 195 20.87 -7.07 -12.86
N LEU A 196 19.77 -6.77 -12.17
CA LEU A 196 18.41 -6.85 -12.68
C LEU A 196 17.74 -5.51 -12.38
N ILE A 197 17.18 -4.86 -13.38
CA ILE A 197 16.63 -3.50 -13.29
C ILE A 197 15.16 -3.49 -13.64
N ASN A 198 14.41 -2.61 -12.98
CA ASN A 198 13.04 -2.27 -13.35
C ASN A 198 13.06 -1.10 -14.34
N MET A 199 12.62 -1.33 -15.57
CA MET A 199 12.63 -0.31 -16.62
C MET A 199 11.63 0.84 -16.36
N GLU A 200 10.58 0.61 -15.57
CA GLU A 200 9.61 1.64 -15.20
C GLU A 200 10.18 2.63 -14.19
N SER A 201 11.15 2.19 -13.37
CA SER A 201 11.83 3.05 -12.38
C SER A 201 13.04 3.79 -12.98
N VAL A 202 13.41 3.53 -14.23
CA VAL A 202 14.51 4.23 -14.91
C VAL A 202 14.02 5.59 -15.41
N SER A 203 14.01 6.59 -14.54
CA SER A 203 13.99 7.99 -14.96
C SER A 203 15.41 8.39 -15.40
N TYR A 204 15.54 9.22 -16.42
CA TYR A 204 16.76 9.68 -17.09
C TYR A 204 17.83 10.22 -16.10
N THR A 205 18.54 9.34 -15.43
CA THR A 205 19.76 9.67 -14.71
C THR A 205 20.85 8.75 -15.19
N HIS A 206 21.95 9.33 -15.64
CA HIS A 206 23.12 8.66 -16.19
C HIS A 206 23.52 7.44 -15.36
N LEU A 207 23.16 6.24 -15.79
CA LEU A 207 23.85 5.02 -15.40
C LEU A 207 25.25 5.06 -16.01
N THR A 208 26.16 5.77 -15.38
CA THR A 208 27.58 5.54 -15.61
C THR A 208 27.91 4.20 -14.95
N LEU A 209 27.86 3.14 -15.75
CA LEU A 209 28.49 1.89 -15.37
C LEU A 209 29.93 2.20 -14.97
N PRO A 210 30.43 1.74 -13.81
CA PRO A 210 31.83 1.87 -13.51
C PRO A 210 32.59 1.11 -14.60
N THR A 211 33.19 1.85 -15.52
CA THR A 211 34.17 1.31 -16.45
C THR A 211 35.37 0.90 -15.61
N ASN A 212 35.51 -0.40 -15.37
CA ASN A 212 36.76 -0.95 -14.90
C ASN A 212 37.82 -0.59 -15.99
N SER A 213 38.55 0.48 -15.75
CA SER A 213 39.79 0.74 -16.44
C SER A 213 40.78 -0.35 -16.01
N LEU A 214 40.89 -1.38 -16.85
CA LEU A 214 42.06 -2.25 -16.84
C LEU A 214 43.24 -1.43 -17.34
N VAL A 215 44.17 -1.18 -16.46
CA VAL A 215 45.59 -0.98 -16.80
C VAL A 215 46.34 -2.14 -16.20
#